data_f2ae9f0feafd8e8b5744832cb2666bb5
#
_entry.id   f2ae9f0feafd8e8b5744832cb2666bb5
#
_cell.length_a   1.000
_cell.length_b   1.000
_cell.length_c   1.000
_cell.angle_alpha   90.00
_cell.angle_beta   90.00
_cell.angle_gamma   90.00
#
_symmetry.space_group_name_H-M   'P 1'
#
loop_
_entity.id
_entity.type
_entity.pdbx_description
1 polymer ?
#
loop_
_entity_poly.entity_id
_entity_poly.type
_entity_poly.pdbx_seq_one_letter_code
_entity_poly.pdbx_strand_id
1 'polypeptide(L)'
;QLRKTTDLGCYSSILVDEAHLLALEKLSVLLAWSEHRPVIFSSDSEDVISPEELDRSIVERLENLPGLQKFHLTNRIRTNAELSTFIQNMMHLPEKRSPRWYPNIAVVYAGNGRESENLMNDFVRQGYQRRTTEGSGQLDAQAVRDEEKIVVLLDEQYYYDEKGYLRFMCSSEKDFSVRRLFHLLNQAKESLALVVKENMEVYEVLLEILQMHRNR
;
A
#
# COMPACT_ATOMS: atom_id res chain seq x y z
N GLN A 1 19.40 -3.65 -0.69
CA GLN A 1 19.84 -2.54 -1.54
C GLN A 1 21.06 -2.97 -2.34
N LEU A 2 20.90 -3.19 -3.65
CA LEU A 2 22.03 -3.43 -4.57
C LEU A 2 22.84 -2.13 -4.68
N ARG A 3 24.01 -2.10 -4.05
CA ARG A 3 25.02 -1.05 -4.28
C ARG A 3 25.79 -1.42 -5.55
N LYS A 4 26.36 -0.42 -6.26
CA LYS A 4 27.19 -0.62 -7.47
C LYS A 4 28.37 -1.60 -7.28
N THR A 5 28.73 -1.90 -6.04
CA THR A 5 29.85 -2.77 -5.64
C THR A 5 29.42 -4.09 -5.02
N THR A 6 28.12 -4.47 -5.10
CA THR A 6 27.67 -5.75 -4.52
C THR A 6 28.15 -6.88 -5.42
N ASP A 7 29.07 -7.68 -4.90
CA ASP A 7 29.48 -8.94 -5.57
C ASP A 7 28.36 -9.97 -5.41
N LEU A 8 27.59 -10.18 -6.47
CA LEU A 8 26.53 -11.17 -6.52
C LEU A 8 27.08 -12.60 -6.74
N GLY A 9 28.38 -12.73 -7.04
CA GLY A 9 29.02 -14.01 -7.35
C GLY A 9 29.02 -15.01 -6.19
N CYS A 10 28.90 -14.53 -4.95
CA CYS A 10 28.86 -15.40 -3.76
C CYS A 10 27.49 -16.06 -3.49
N TYR A 11 26.43 -15.65 -4.20
CA TYR A 11 25.08 -16.20 -3.99
C TYR A 11 24.75 -17.29 -5.03
N SER A 12 24.07 -18.35 -4.60
CA SER A 12 23.59 -19.42 -5.47
C SER A 12 22.29 -19.07 -6.20
N SER A 13 21.48 -18.19 -5.60
CA SER A 13 20.22 -17.70 -6.15
C SER A 13 19.90 -16.33 -5.59
N ILE A 14 19.05 -15.56 -6.27
CA ILE A 14 18.54 -14.27 -5.82
C ILE A 14 17.02 -14.33 -5.79
N LEU A 15 16.43 -13.90 -4.68
CA LEU A 15 15.00 -13.60 -4.55
C LEU A 15 14.81 -12.09 -4.54
N VAL A 16 14.00 -11.60 -5.44
CA VAL A 16 13.62 -10.18 -5.56
C VAL A 16 12.15 -10.08 -5.22
N ASP A 17 11.87 -9.59 -4.03
CA ASP A 17 10.51 -9.29 -3.59
C ASP A 17 10.11 -7.87 -4.04
N GLU A 18 8.81 -7.65 -4.29
CA GLU A 18 8.27 -6.37 -4.79
C GLU A 18 9.00 -5.91 -6.06
N ALA A 19 9.17 -6.80 -7.03
CA ALA A 19 9.98 -6.53 -8.23
C ALA A 19 9.41 -5.38 -9.10
N HIS A 20 8.11 -5.09 -8.99
CA HIS A 20 7.47 -3.95 -9.67
C HIS A 20 8.03 -2.58 -9.22
N LEU A 21 8.70 -2.52 -8.05
CA LEU A 21 9.37 -1.31 -7.53
C LEU A 21 10.82 -1.15 -8.00
N LEU A 22 11.35 -2.08 -8.79
CA LEU A 22 12.73 -1.99 -9.26
C LEU A 22 12.91 -0.81 -10.23
N ALA A 23 14.07 -0.18 -10.17
CA ALA A 23 14.54 0.68 -11.25
C ALA A 23 15.02 -0.18 -12.44
N LEU A 24 14.80 0.30 -13.66
CA LEU A 24 15.15 -0.43 -14.90
C LEU A 24 16.63 -0.85 -14.96
N GLU A 25 17.53 -0.01 -14.46
CA GLU A 25 18.97 -0.30 -14.42
C GLU A 25 19.27 -1.50 -13.51
N LYS A 26 18.56 -1.62 -12.38
CA LYS A 26 18.72 -2.75 -11.47
C LYS A 26 18.14 -4.04 -12.06
N LEU A 27 17.01 -3.95 -12.75
CA LEU A 27 16.44 -5.08 -13.45
C LEU A 27 17.43 -5.62 -14.50
N SER A 28 18.05 -4.75 -15.30
CA SER A 28 19.02 -5.15 -16.32
C SER A 28 20.23 -5.90 -15.72
N VAL A 29 20.73 -5.47 -14.56
CA VAL A 29 21.82 -6.16 -13.85
C VAL A 29 21.39 -7.55 -13.37
N LEU A 30 20.16 -7.66 -12.83
CA LEU A 30 19.63 -8.94 -12.35
C LEU A 30 19.37 -9.91 -13.50
N LEU A 31 18.90 -9.41 -14.65
CA LEU A 31 18.68 -10.24 -15.84
C LEU A 31 20.01 -10.78 -16.40
N ALA A 32 21.03 -9.93 -16.50
CA ALA A 32 22.37 -10.39 -16.92
C ALA A 32 22.92 -11.47 -15.98
N TRP A 33 22.66 -11.35 -14.69
CA TRP A 33 23.09 -12.34 -13.70
C TRP A 33 22.26 -13.64 -13.81
N SER A 34 20.98 -13.57 -14.19
CA SER A 34 20.08 -14.71 -14.34
C SER A 34 20.47 -15.67 -15.47
N GLU A 35 21.31 -15.25 -16.43
CA GLU A 35 21.86 -16.14 -17.46
C GLU A 35 22.67 -17.32 -16.90
N HIS A 36 23.20 -17.16 -15.70
CA HIS A 36 24.07 -18.14 -15.07
C HIS A 36 23.51 -18.77 -13.78
N ARG A 37 22.49 -18.14 -13.18
CA ARG A 37 21.97 -18.56 -11.86
C ARG A 37 20.49 -18.21 -11.70
N PRO A 38 19.74 -18.96 -10.87
CA PRO A 38 18.32 -18.70 -10.66
C PRO A 38 18.06 -17.33 -10.04
N VAL A 39 17.14 -16.56 -10.64
CA VAL A 39 16.56 -15.36 -10.07
C VAL A 39 15.04 -15.55 -10.00
N ILE A 40 14.46 -15.32 -8.83
CA ILE A 40 13.02 -15.40 -8.60
C ILE A 40 12.53 -13.98 -8.36
N PHE A 41 11.54 -13.55 -9.13
CA PHE A 41 10.87 -12.26 -8.96
C PHE A 41 9.47 -12.50 -8.40
N SER A 42 9.15 -11.80 -7.30
CA SER A 42 7.80 -11.67 -6.80
C SER A 42 7.31 -10.27 -7.14
N SER A 43 6.11 -10.15 -7.70
CA SER A 43 5.51 -8.86 -8.03
C SER A 43 4.00 -8.91 -7.81
N ASP A 44 3.43 -7.81 -7.37
CA ASP A 44 1.99 -7.62 -7.31
C ASP A 44 1.57 -6.53 -8.30
N SER A 45 0.79 -6.91 -9.30
CA SER A 45 0.27 -5.96 -10.30
C SER A 45 -0.88 -5.11 -9.76
N GLU A 46 -1.50 -5.53 -8.65
CA GLU A 46 -2.56 -4.77 -7.98
C GLU A 46 -2.02 -3.73 -6.98
N ASP A 47 -0.71 -3.79 -6.71
CA ASP A 47 0.00 -2.90 -5.76
C ASP A 47 0.47 -1.60 -6.43
N VAL A 48 -0.15 -1.22 -7.53
CA VAL A 48 0.12 0.03 -8.24
C VAL A 48 -0.68 1.15 -7.60
N ILE A 49 0.01 2.07 -6.94
CA ILE A 49 -0.60 3.16 -6.18
C ILE A 49 -0.57 4.48 -6.96
N SER A 50 0.22 4.57 -8.04
CA SER A 50 0.34 5.78 -8.83
C SER A 50 0.50 5.53 -10.33
N PRO A 51 0.05 6.47 -11.20
CA PRO A 51 0.25 6.38 -12.64
C PRO A 51 1.72 6.27 -13.06
N GLU A 52 2.62 6.92 -12.31
CA GLU A 52 4.05 6.91 -12.58
C GLU A 52 4.67 5.51 -12.38
N GLU A 53 4.03 4.66 -11.60
CA GLU A 53 4.44 3.26 -11.43
C GLU A 53 3.99 2.40 -12.60
N LEU A 54 2.82 2.68 -13.18
CA LEU A 54 2.35 2.05 -14.42
C LEU A 54 3.29 2.38 -15.60
N ASP A 55 3.74 3.63 -15.70
CA ASP A 55 4.61 4.07 -16.79
C ASP A 55 5.99 3.41 -16.76
N ARG A 56 6.45 2.93 -15.61
CA ARG A 56 7.73 2.21 -15.50
C ARG A 56 7.71 0.81 -16.10
N SER A 57 6.54 0.24 -16.33
CA SER A 57 6.27 -1.06 -17.00
C SER A 57 7.26 -2.20 -16.68
N ILE A 58 7.78 -2.22 -15.44
CA ILE A 58 8.65 -3.32 -14.98
C ILE A 58 7.88 -4.63 -15.00
N VAL A 59 6.61 -4.61 -14.59
CA VAL A 59 5.75 -5.80 -14.60
C VAL A 59 5.60 -6.31 -16.02
N GLU A 60 5.26 -5.44 -16.97
CA GLU A 60 5.13 -5.80 -18.39
C GLU A 60 6.45 -6.37 -18.97
N ARG A 61 7.59 -5.78 -18.59
CA ARG A 61 8.90 -6.30 -19.01
C ARG A 61 9.19 -7.66 -18.40
N LEU A 62 8.89 -7.86 -17.12
CA LEU A 62 9.02 -9.17 -16.48
C LEU A 62 8.10 -10.19 -17.13
N GLU A 63 6.87 -9.82 -17.43
CA GLU A 63 5.88 -10.70 -18.08
C GLU A 63 6.29 -11.11 -19.50
N ASN A 64 7.00 -10.27 -20.21
CA ASN A 64 7.45 -10.52 -21.58
C ASN A 64 8.86 -11.12 -21.68
N LEU A 65 9.49 -11.50 -20.55
CA LEU A 65 10.81 -12.13 -20.58
C LEU A 65 10.72 -13.54 -21.20
N PRO A 66 11.55 -13.84 -22.21
CA PRO A 66 11.60 -15.17 -22.79
C PRO A 66 12.15 -16.19 -21.78
N GLY A 67 11.51 -17.36 -21.71
CA GLY A 67 11.95 -18.44 -20.82
C GLY A 67 11.58 -18.31 -19.35
N LEU A 68 10.84 -17.26 -18.96
CA LEU A 68 10.35 -17.08 -17.60
C LEU A 68 9.24 -18.09 -17.29
N GLN A 69 9.40 -18.85 -16.21
CA GLN A 69 8.30 -19.64 -15.63
C GLN A 69 7.46 -18.74 -14.74
N LYS A 70 6.15 -18.66 -15.02
CA LYS A 70 5.21 -17.79 -14.31
C LYS A 70 4.32 -18.62 -13.39
N PHE A 71 4.15 -18.14 -12.18
CA PHE A 71 3.23 -18.69 -11.19
C PHE A 71 2.31 -17.57 -10.69
N HIS A 72 1.01 -17.78 -10.76
CA HIS A 72 0.02 -16.83 -10.25
C HIS A 72 -0.50 -17.33 -8.90
N LEU A 73 -0.33 -16.52 -7.87
CA LEU A 73 -0.93 -16.75 -6.57
C LEU A 73 -2.33 -16.14 -6.56
N THR A 74 -3.36 -16.97 -6.52
CA THR A 74 -4.76 -16.54 -6.61
C THR A 74 -5.42 -16.28 -5.24
N ASN A 75 -4.80 -16.73 -4.16
CA ASN A 75 -5.36 -16.59 -2.82
C ASN A 75 -4.71 -15.42 -2.06
N ARG A 76 -5.50 -14.41 -1.75
CA ARG A 76 -5.12 -13.37 -0.80
C ARG A 76 -5.21 -13.93 0.62
N ILE A 77 -4.06 -14.19 1.22
CA ILE A 77 -3.98 -14.82 2.55
C ILE A 77 -3.93 -13.78 3.68
N ARG A 78 -3.49 -12.55 3.38
CA ARG A 78 -3.20 -11.53 4.41
C ARG A 78 -4.41 -10.73 4.86
N THR A 79 -5.26 -10.28 3.96
CA THR A 79 -6.37 -9.36 4.25
C THR A 79 -7.67 -9.97 3.78
N ASN A 80 -8.79 -9.76 4.49
CA ASN A 80 -10.08 -10.20 3.99
C ASN A 80 -10.50 -9.36 2.75
N ALA A 81 -11.41 -9.92 1.94
CA ALA A 81 -11.83 -9.29 0.68
C ALA A 81 -12.49 -7.90 0.89
N GLU A 82 -13.11 -7.68 2.05
CA GLU A 82 -13.71 -6.41 2.45
C GLU A 82 -12.65 -5.32 2.60
N LEU A 83 -11.65 -5.56 3.47
CA LEU A 83 -10.57 -4.62 3.73
C LEU A 83 -9.77 -4.33 2.46
N SER A 84 -9.40 -5.36 1.71
CA SER A 84 -8.67 -5.22 0.45
C SER A 84 -9.42 -4.35 -0.56
N THR A 85 -10.72 -4.57 -0.74
CA THR A 85 -11.53 -3.76 -1.68
C THR A 85 -11.65 -2.31 -1.21
N PHE A 86 -11.84 -2.08 0.09
CA PHE A 86 -11.89 -0.73 0.64
C PHE A 86 -10.55 0.01 0.44
N ILE A 87 -9.44 -0.65 0.76
CA ILE A 87 -8.10 -0.08 0.61
C ILE A 87 -7.84 0.28 -0.85
N GLN A 88 -8.17 -0.59 -1.79
CA GLN A 88 -8.03 -0.29 -3.22
C GLN A 88 -8.88 0.91 -3.65
N ASN A 89 -10.15 0.96 -3.24
CA ASN A 89 -11.02 2.10 -3.53
C ASN A 89 -10.52 3.40 -2.90
N MET A 90 -9.91 3.32 -1.70
CA MET A 90 -9.31 4.46 -1.03
C MET A 90 -8.06 4.95 -1.75
N MET A 91 -7.22 4.06 -2.28
CA MET A 91 -5.98 4.45 -2.97
C MET A 91 -6.24 5.04 -4.34
N HIS A 92 -7.25 4.51 -5.05
CA HIS A 92 -7.65 4.98 -6.37
C HIS A 92 -9.16 4.90 -6.51
N LEU A 93 -9.81 6.05 -6.66
CA LEU A 93 -11.26 6.15 -6.81
C LEU A 93 -11.67 5.59 -8.17
N PRO A 94 -12.33 4.43 -8.27
CA PRO A 94 -12.67 3.84 -9.55
C PRO A 94 -13.82 4.61 -10.22
N GLU A 95 -13.83 4.67 -11.55
CA GLU A 95 -14.93 5.26 -12.32
C GLU A 95 -16.27 4.53 -12.08
N LYS A 96 -16.19 3.21 -11.89
CA LYS A 96 -17.35 2.35 -11.56
C LYS A 96 -17.05 1.57 -10.29
N ARG A 97 -17.63 2.00 -9.21
CA ARG A 97 -17.43 1.39 -7.89
C ARG A 97 -18.33 0.15 -7.75
N SER A 98 -17.76 -0.98 -7.34
CA SER A 98 -18.55 -2.14 -6.95
C SER A 98 -19.15 -1.91 -5.56
N PRO A 99 -20.48 -1.94 -5.38
CA PRO A 99 -21.08 -1.76 -4.07
C PRO A 99 -20.69 -2.95 -3.18
N ARG A 100 -20.00 -2.67 -2.09
CA ARG A 100 -19.70 -3.63 -1.03
C ARG A 100 -20.06 -3.05 0.32
N TRP A 101 -20.45 -3.92 1.22
CA TRP A 101 -20.64 -3.54 2.61
C TRP A 101 -19.33 -3.72 3.38
N TYR A 102 -19.00 -2.74 4.24
CA TYR A 102 -17.77 -2.66 4.99
C TYR A 102 -18.02 -2.61 6.50
N PRO A 103 -18.53 -3.69 7.14
CA PRO A 103 -18.92 -3.71 8.55
C PRO A 103 -17.70 -3.59 9.50
N ASN A 104 -16.52 -3.98 9.05
CA ASN A 104 -15.32 -3.98 9.87
C ASN A 104 -14.41 -2.75 9.63
N ILE A 105 -14.96 -1.72 8.96
CA ILE A 105 -14.23 -0.49 8.68
C ILE A 105 -14.93 0.67 9.35
N ALA A 106 -14.18 1.43 10.15
CA ALA A 106 -14.62 2.65 10.80
C ALA A 106 -13.86 3.85 10.23
N VAL A 107 -14.58 4.91 9.89
CA VAL A 107 -14.01 6.20 9.50
C VAL A 107 -14.62 7.26 10.39
N VAL A 108 -13.77 8.01 11.11
CA VAL A 108 -14.19 9.07 12.04
C VAL A 108 -13.43 10.36 11.75
N TYR A 109 -14.10 11.48 11.92
CA TYR A 109 -13.51 12.80 11.73
C TYR A 109 -13.07 13.40 13.06
N ALA A 110 -11.94 14.09 13.05
CA ALA A 110 -11.42 14.88 14.16
C ALA A 110 -11.16 16.32 13.70
N GLY A 111 -11.78 17.28 14.36
CA GLY A 111 -11.67 18.70 14.03
C GLY A 111 -10.39 19.37 14.54
N ASN A 112 -9.56 18.65 15.28
CA ASN A 112 -8.28 19.15 15.80
C ASN A 112 -7.40 18.00 16.32
N GLY A 113 -6.12 18.32 16.63
CA GLY A 113 -5.15 17.33 17.09
C GLY A 113 -5.50 16.69 18.45
N ARG A 114 -6.16 17.42 19.37
CA ARG A 114 -6.59 16.85 20.67
C ARG A 114 -7.70 15.81 20.48
N GLU A 115 -8.64 16.10 19.62
CA GLU A 115 -9.74 15.19 19.30
C GLU A 115 -9.23 13.93 18.59
N SER A 116 -8.31 14.09 17.63
CA SER A 116 -7.70 12.95 16.94
C SER A 116 -6.96 12.03 17.92
N GLU A 117 -6.19 12.57 18.85
CA GLU A 117 -5.52 11.75 19.87
C GLU A 117 -6.51 11.03 20.79
N ASN A 118 -7.61 11.65 21.18
CA ASN A 118 -8.64 11.00 21.98
C ASN A 118 -9.27 9.83 21.21
N LEU A 119 -9.66 10.05 19.95
CA LEU A 119 -10.24 9.01 19.08
C LEU A 119 -9.25 7.85 18.87
N MET A 120 -7.98 8.15 18.58
CA MET A 120 -6.94 7.12 18.46
C MET A 120 -6.80 6.28 19.72
N ASN A 121 -6.78 6.94 20.90
CA ASN A 121 -6.70 6.25 22.18
C ASN A 121 -7.94 5.40 22.48
N ASP A 122 -9.14 5.85 22.08
CA ASP A 122 -10.37 5.09 22.23
C ASP A 122 -10.36 3.82 21.37
N PHE A 123 -9.85 3.87 20.15
CA PHE A 123 -9.63 2.68 19.32
C PHE A 123 -8.59 1.73 19.94
N VAL A 124 -7.50 2.27 20.51
CA VAL A 124 -6.49 1.45 21.20
C VAL A 124 -7.13 0.71 22.39
N ARG A 125 -8.00 1.37 23.17
CA ARG A 125 -8.76 0.70 24.26
C ARG A 125 -9.70 -0.39 23.76
N GLN A 126 -10.19 -0.29 22.53
CA GLN A 126 -10.99 -1.32 21.84
C GLN A 126 -10.15 -2.45 21.21
N GLY A 127 -8.83 -2.44 21.42
CA GLY A 127 -7.92 -3.47 20.96
C GLY A 127 -7.30 -3.22 19.58
N TYR A 128 -7.45 -2.00 19.03
CA TYR A 128 -6.75 -1.63 17.78
C TYR A 128 -5.29 -1.30 18.07
N GLN A 129 -4.42 -1.72 17.17
CA GLN A 129 -3.01 -1.33 17.17
C GLN A 129 -2.85 -0.01 16.41
N ARG A 130 -2.32 1.00 17.10
CA ARG A 130 -1.99 2.28 16.48
C ARG A 130 -0.81 2.12 15.53
N ARG A 131 -0.97 2.59 14.29
CA ARG A 131 0.08 2.64 13.27
C ARG A 131 0.24 4.07 12.76
N THR A 132 1.47 4.44 12.41
CA THR A 132 1.79 5.77 11.90
C THR A 132 2.58 5.66 10.60
N THR A 133 2.32 6.59 9.69
CA THR A 133 3.09 6.77 8.47
C THR A 133 4.36 7.59 8.69
N GLU A 134 4.48 8.28 9.84
CA GLU A 134 5.67 9.02 10.23
C GLU A 134 6.79 8.07 10.67
N GLY A 135 7.98 8.25 10.14
CA GLY A 135 9.17 7.49 10.51
C GLY A 135 10.31 7.64 9.51
N SER A 136 11.52 7.78 10.02
CA SER A 136 12.74 7.92 9.22
C SER A 136 13.02 6.67 8.38
N GLY A 137 12.77 6.73 7.10
CA GLY A 137 13.45 6.03 5.97
C GLY A 137 13.72 4.53 6.00
N GLN A 138 13.65 3.86 7.14
CA GLN A 138 13.74 2.41 7.26
C GLN A 138 12.37 1.87 7.66
N LEU A 139 11.82 0.96 6.86
CA LEU A 139 10.74 0.08 7.29
C LEU A 139 11.29 -0.67 8.51
N ASP A 140 10.89 -0.22 9.71
CA ASP A 140 11.26 -0.92 10.93
C ASP A 140 10.80 -2.37 10.81
N ALA A 141 11.67 -3.32 11.18
CA ALA A 141 11.34 -4.75 11.17
C ALA A 141 10.14 -5.09 12.08
N GLN A 142 9.69 -4.16 12.94
CA GLN A 142 8.44 -4.24 13.70
C GLN A 142 7.20 -3.88 12.86
N ALA A 143 7.37 -3.19 11.72
CA ALA A 143 6.28 -2.80 10.82
C ALA A 143 5.74 -3.97 9.97
N VAL A 144 6.31 -5.15 10.05
CA VAL A 144 5.97 -6.31 9.21
C VAL A 144 5.01 -7.29 9.90
N ARG A 145 4.50 -6.98 11.10
CA ARG A 145 3.55 -7.88 11.77
C ARG A 145 2.12 -7.57 11.34
N ASP A 146 1.48 -8.59 10.81
CA ASP A 146 0.03 -8.58 10.60
C ASP A 146 -0.67 -8.44 11.96
N GLU A 147 -1.65 -7.55 12.03
CA GLU A 147 -2.44 -7.29 13.24
C GLU A 147 -3.92 -7.52 12.97
N GLU A 148 -4.65 -7.99 13.94
CA GLU A 148 -6.09 -8.22 13.76
C GLU A 148 -6.83 -6.91 13.48
N LYS A 149 -6.54 -5.87 14.27
CA LYS A 149 -7.20 -4.56 14.20
C LYS A 149 -6.18 -3.44 14.17
N ILE A 150 -6.30 -2.55 13.21
CA ILE A 150 -5.38 -1.41 13.02
C ILE A 150 -6.17 -0.10 13.04
N VAL A 151 -5.61 0.92 13.69
CA VAL A 151 -6.06 2.31 13.57
C VAL A 151 -4.95 3.19 13.03
N VAL A 152 -5.28 4.01 12.02
CA VAL A 152 -4.35 4.92 11.33
C VAL A 152 -4.91 6.33 11.32
N LEU A 153 -4.02 7.32 11.48
CA LEU A 153 -4.33 8.73 11.35
C LEU A 153 -4.05 9.19 9.90
N LEU A 154 -5.02 9.88 9.31
CA LEU A 154 -4.88 10.63 8.06
C LEU A 154 -5.04 12.12 8.38
N ASP A 155 -4.03 12.91 8.11
CA ASP A 155 -4.03 14.34 8.39
C ASP A 155 -4.34 15.19 7.13
N GLU A 156 -4.20 16.48 7.25
CA GLU A 156 -4.42 17.47 6.20
C GLU A 156 -3.46 17.36 5.01
N GLN A 157 -2.41 16.54 5.10
CA GLN A 157 -1.43 16.38 4.02
C GLN A 157 -1.89 15.39 2.94
N TYR A 158 -2.91 14.57 3.22
CA TYR A 158 -3.49 13.68 2.23
C TYR A 158 -4.53 14.39 1.37
N TYR A 159 -4.56 14.13 0.07
CA TYR A 159 -5.54 14.66 -0.87
C TYR A 159 -5.74 13.72 -2.06
N TYR A 160 -6.81 13.92 -2.83
CA TYR A 160 -7.03 13.21 -4.09
C TYR A 160 -6.65 14.10 -5.27
N ASP A 161 -5.88 13.53 -6.21
CA ASP A 161 -5.56 14.21 -7.47
C ASP A 161 -6.74 14.15 -8.47
N GLU A 162 -6.62 14.87 -9.59
CA GLU A 162 -7.65 14.93 -10.64
C GLU A 162 -7.98 13.56 -11.25
N LYS A 163 -7.08 12.59 -11.14
CA LYS A 163 -7.26 11.21 -11.61
C LYS A 163 -7.85 10.30 -10.54
N GLY A 164 -8.11 10.81 -9.34
CA GLY A 164 -8.67 10.06 -8.22
C GLY A 164 -7.68 9.20 -7.44
N TYR A 165 -6.39 9.43 -7.56
CA TYR A 165 -5.38 8.77 -6.73
C TYR A 165 -5.17 9.53 -5.42
N LEU A 166 -5.08 8.78 -4.31
CA LEU A 166 -4.68 9.36 -3.03
C LEU A 166 -3.21 9.80 -3.11
N ARG A 167 -2.94 11.03 -2.72
CA ARG A 167 -1.64 11.69 -2.71
C ARG A 167 -1.30 12.21 -1.33
N PHE A 168 -0.03 12.53 -1.14
CA PHE A 168 0.48 13.15 0.07
C PHE A 168 1.27 14.43 -0.29
N MET A 169 1.00 15.51 0.40
CA MET A 169 1.68 16.79 0.19
C MET A 169 3.11 16.70 0.72
N CYS A 170 4.06 16.44 -0.15
CA CYS A 170 5.48 16.38 0.19
C CYS A 170 6.31 17.28 -0.71
N SER A 171 7.36 17.88 -0.14
CA SER A 171 8.30 18.72 -0.88
C SER A 171 9.42 17.94 -1.59
N SER A 172 9.47 16.62 -1.48
CA SER A 172 10.50 15.78 -2.09
C SER A 172 9.94 14.88 -3.20
N GLU A 173 10.68 14.75 -4.32
CA GLU A 173 10.32 13.87 -5.45
C GLU A 173 10.23 12.37 -5.09
N LYS A 174 10.62 11.98 -3.87
CA LYS A 174 10.62 10.60 -3.37
C LYS A 174 9.74 10.45 -2.16
N ASP A 175 8.49 10.83 -2.30
CA ASP A 175 7.53 10.60 -1.23
C ASP A 175 7.01 9.16 -1.27
N PHE A 176 7.30 8.42 -0.23
CA PHE A 176 6.81 7.07 -0.01
C PHE A 176 5.63 7.02 1.00
N SER A 177 5.07 8.16 1.40
CA SER A 177 4.06 8.22 2.47
C SER A 177 2.80 7.46 2.09
N VAL A 178 2.29 7.62 0.85
CA VAL A 178 1.10 6.89 0.38
C VAL A 178 1.39 5.39 0.28
N ARG A 179 2.56 5.00 -0.22
CA ARG A 179 2.94 3.58 -0.28
C ARG A 179 3.09 2.98 1.12
N ARG A 180 3.68 3.72 2.05
CA ARG A 180 3.78 3.29 3.45
C ARG A 180 2.40 3.14 4.08
N LEU A 181 1.50 4.09 3.82
CA LEU A 181 0.11 3.99 4.23
C LEU A 181 -0.54 2.71 3.67
N PHE A 182 -0.41 2.46 2.38
CA PHE A 182 -0.94 1.25 1.74
C PHE A 182 -0.44 -0.03 2.42
N HIS A 183 0.86 -0.14 2.65
CA HIS A 183 1.43 -1.30 3.35
C HIS A 183 0.94 -1.44 4.78
N LEU A 184 0.77 -0.32 5.52
CA LEU A 184 0.22 -0.36 6.87
C LEU A 184 -1.23 -0.83 6.89
N LEU A 185 -2.06 -0.34 5.98
CA LEU A 185 -3.46 -0.74 5.88
C LEU A 185 -3.61 -2.23 5.54
N ASN A 186 -2.76 -2.76 4.66
CA ASN A 186 -2.76 -4.17 4.29
C ASN A 186 -2.28 -5.13 5.40
N GLN A 187 -1.77 -4.62 6.52
CA GLN A 187 -1.47 -5.44 7.70
C GLN A 187 -2.72 -5.78 8.52
N ALA A 188 -3.84 -5.06 8.33
CA ALA A 188 -5.09 -5.34 9.03
C ALA A 188 -5.71 -6.65 8.53
N LYS A 189 -6.04 -7.57 9.45
CA LYS A 189 -6.69 -8.85 9.11
C LYS A 189 -8.20 -8.83 9.28
N GLU A 190 -8.69 -8.20 10.34
CA GLU A 190 -10.10 -8.23 10.72
C GLU A 190 -10.77 -6.88 10.61
N SER A 191 -10.17 -5.82 11.16
CA SER A 191 -10.79 -4.50 11.25
C SER A 191 -9.81 -3.37 11.02
N LEU A 192 -10.32 -2.30 10.38
CA LEU A 192 -9.58 -1.10 10.07
C LEU A 192 -10.33 0.11 10.60
N ALA A 193 -9.62 1.01 11.30
CA ALA A 193 -10.14 2.31 11.70
C ALA A 193 -9.28 3.43 11.11
N LEU A 194 -9.92 4.42 10.52
CA LEU A 194 -9.28 5.62 10.01
C LEU A 194 -9.78 6.83 10.80
N VAL A 195 -8.85 7.54 11.42
CA VAL A 195 -9.11 8.84 12.06
C VAL A 195 -8.65 9.91 11.10
N VAL A 196 -9.58 10.70 10.56
CA VAL A 196 -9.27 11.77 9.61
C VAL A 196 -9.24 13.10 10.36
N LYS A 197 -8.04 13.69 10.45
CA LYS A 197 -7.81 14.92 11.19
C LYS A 197 -7.81 16.11 10.25
N GLU A 198 -8.70 17.09 10.50
CA GLU A 198 -8.75 18.41 9.82
C GLU A 198 -8.76 18.30 8.28
N ASN A 199 -9.27 17.19 7.72
CA ASN A 199 -9.30 16.91 6.29
C ASN A 199 -10.70 16.44 5.86
N MET A 200 -11.60 17.39 5.69
CA MET A 200 -13.01 17.12 5.36
C MET A 200 -13.16 16.50 3.97
N GLU A 201 -12.34 16.90 3.01
CA GLU A 201 -12.39 16.40 1.63
C GLU A 201 -12.13 14.88 1.59
N VAL A 202 -11.04 14.42 2.20
CA VAL A 202 -10.73 13.00 2.28
C VAL A 202 -11.78 12.25 3.10
N TYR A 203 -12.28 12.85 4.19
CA TYR A 203 -13.31 12.25 5.02
C TYR A 203 -14.61 11.99 4.24
N GLU A 204 -15.10 12.97 3.49
CA GLU A 204 -16.30 12.83 2.66
C GLU A 204 -16.16 11.74 1.61
N VAL A 205 -15.03 11.68 0.93
CA VAL A 205 -14.72 10.62 -0.04
C VAL A 205 -14.73 9.24 0.60
N LEU A 206 -14.11 9.08 1.78
CA LEU A 206 -14.11 7.82 2.50
C LEU A 206 -15.53 7.41 2.95
N LEU A 207 -16.35 8.37 3.38
CA LEU A 207 -17.77 8.11 3.68
C LEU A 207 -18.54 7.69 2.44
N GLU A 208 -18.29 8.30 1.28
CA GLU A 208 -18.91 7.87 0.03
C GLU A 208 -18.56 6.41 -0.30
N ILE A 209 -17.29 6.00 -0.14
CA ILE A 209 -16.87 4.61 -0.33
C ILE A 209 -17.66 3.67 0.60
N LEU A 210 -17.86 4.04 1.87
CA LEU A 210 -18.62 3.26 2.84
C LEU A 210 -20.12 3.21 2.55
N GLN A 211 -20.70 4.31 2.03
CA GLN A 211 -22.16 4.47 1.86
C GLN A 211 -22.69 3.93 0.54
N MET A 212 -21.84 3.56 -0.40
CA MET A 212 -22.26 3.07 -1.72
C MET A 212 -23.27 1.93 -1.71
N HIS A 213 -23.45 1.27 -0.57
CA HIS A 213 -24.39 0.17 -0.40
C HIS A 213 -25.78 0.59 0.13
N ARG A 214 -25.93 1.82 0.66
CA ARG A 214 -27.21 2.25 1.27
C ARG A 214 -28.27 2.74 0.29
N ASN A 215 -27.92 2.94 -0.98
CA ASN A 215 -28.79 3.55 -2.00
C ASN A 215 -29.29 2.57 -3.07
N ARG A 216 -29.48 1.28 -2.72
CA ARG A 216 -30.20 0.31 -3.56
C ARG A 216 -31.36 -0.33 -2.83
#